data_4079fbf387baf425b8491db80627aa2b
#
_entry.id   4079fbf387baf425b8491db80627aa2b
#
_cell.length_a   1.000
_cell.length_b   1.000
_cell.length_c   1.000
_cell.angle_alpha   90.00
_cell.angle_beta   90.00
_cell.angle_gamma   90.00
#
_symmetry.space_group_name_H-M   'P 1'
#
loop_
_entity.id
_entity.type
_entity.pdbx_description
1 polymer ?
#
loop_
_entity_poly.entity_id
_entity_poly.type
_entity_poly.pdbx_seq_one_letter_code
_entity_poly.pdbx_strand_id
1 'polypeptide(L)'
;HKQIKGQAGAGKAVIVPQILGTKGDYVVYNKLSKDLGCTVVETTGMPPSVNGIRLRDVLLSALKKKGIRVVENAKAEKAIVKGDKVTAIEAGGEVRTQTYEADKFILATGGFYSGGITMRDFGEYKEMVFGLPVEGDCVEERWVNKQLFSDKKQAFSMAGVRVDDSLRAVDESGNVVLKNVYV
;
A
#
# COMPACT_ATOMS: atom_id res chain seq x y z
N HIS A 1 0.49 -26.52 -23.83
CA HIS A 1 -0.97 -26.72 -23.66
C HIS A 1 -1.51 -27.92 -24.40
N LYS A 2 -0.79 -28.42 -25.43
CA LYS A 2 -1.18 -29.65 -26.18
C LYS A 2 -1.39 -30.87 -25.26
N GLN A 3 -0.56 -31.03 -24.22
CA GLN A 3 -0.67 -32.16 -23.27
C GLN A 3 -1.90 -32.07 -22.37
N ILE A 4 -2.38 -30.85 -22.07
CA ILE A 4 -3.51 -30.62 -21.17
C ILE A 4 -4.84 -30.67 -21.96
N LYS A 5 -4.82 -30.34 -23.26
CA LYS A 5 -6.05 -30.20 -24.07
C LYS A 5 -6.90 -31.47 -24.11
N GLY A 6 -6.29 -32.64 -24.06
CA GLY A 6 -7.02 -33.91 -24.02
C GLY A 6 -7.72 -34.23 -22.70
N GLN A 7 -7.35 -33.53 -21.61
CA GLN A 7 -7.90 -33.70 -20.26
C GLN A 7 -8.80 -32.55 -19.83
N ALA A 8 -8.74 -31.40 -20.53
CA ALA A 8 -9.57 -30.23 -20.31
C ALA A 8 -10.92 -30.38 -21.03
N GLY A 9 -11.89 -29.52 -20.73
CA GLY A 9 -13.19 -29.49 -21.39
C GLY A 9 -14.31 -28.97 -20.46
N ALA A 10 -15.51 -28.94 -20.99
CA ALA A 10 -16.68 -28.46 -20.26
C ALA A 10 -16.86 -29.15 -18.91
N GLY A 11 -17.19 -28.37 -17.88
CA GLY A 11 -17.37 -28.86 -16.51
C GLY A 11 -16.09 -29.11 -15.73
N LYS A 12 -14.91 -28.80 -16.30
CA LYS A 12 -13.61 -28.90 -15.64
C LYS A 12 -12.97 -27.53 -15.41
N ALA A 13 -12.01 -27.46 -14.52
CA ALA A 13 -11.15 -26.30 -14.30
C ALA A 13 -9.68 -26.74 -14.40
N VAL A 14 -8.85 -25.88 -15.01
CA VAL A 14 -7.40 -26.03 -15.04
C VAL A 14 -6.78 -25.03 -14.08
N ILE A 15 -6.09 -25.53 -13.08
CA ILE A 15 -5.40 -24.72 -12.07
C ILE A 15 -3.93 -24.66 -12.46
N VAL A 16 -3.38 -23.45 -12.56
CA VAL A 16 -1.98 -23.20 -12.90
C VAL A 16 -1.33 -22.25 -11.89
N PRO A 17 -0.02 -22.33 -11.66
CA PRO A 17 0.68 -21.28 -10.95
C PRO A 17 0.63 -19.96 -11.75
N GLN A 18 1.13 -18.86 -11.19
CA GLN A 18 1.12 -17.52 -11.82
C GLN A 18 2.04 -17.45 -13.03
N ILE A 19 1.67 -18.06 -14.15
CA ILE A 19 2.46 -18.18 -15.39
C ILE A 19 1.80 -17.53 -16.62
N LEU A 20 0.63 -16.92 -16.46
CA LEU A 20 -0.14 -16.36 -17.59
C LEU A 20 0.30 -14.93 -17.97
N GLY A 21 1.52 -14.54 -17.60
CA GLY A 21 2.14 -13.26 -17.93
C GLY A 21 1.86 -12.16 -16.90
N THR A 22 2.59 -11.07 -17.02
CA THR A 22 2.56 -9.94 -16.09
C THR A 22 1.64 -8.80 -16.55
N LYS A 23 1.08 -8.84 -17.75
CA LYS A 23 0.16 -7.82 -18.25
C LYS A 23 -1.24 -7.99 -17.66
N GLY A 24 -1.86 -6.88 -17.28
CA GLY A 24 -3.22 -6.84 -16.74
C GLY A 24 -4.34 -6.89 -17.78
N ASP A 25 -4.02 -7.22 -19.04
CA ASP A 25 -4.98 -7.25 -20.17
C ASP A 25 -5.72 -8.59 -20.34
N TYR A 26 -5.34 -9.59 -19.55
CA TYR A 26 -5.91 -10.95 -19.60
C TYR A 26 -5.87 -11.67 -20.96
N VAL A 27 -5.08 -11.20 -21.92
CA VAL A 27 -5.03 -11.77 -23.27
C VAL A 27 -4.64 -13.24 -23.24
N VAL A 28 -3.59 -13.59 -22.49
CA VAL A 28 -3.11 -14.98 -22.36
C VAL A 28 -4.14 -15.86 -21.67
N TYR A 29 -4.75 -15.35 -20.59
CA TYR A 29 -5.81 -16.02 -19.85
C TYR A 29 -7.02 -16.34 -20.74
N ASN A 30 -7.54 -15.33 -21.43
CA ASN A 30 -8.72 -15.48 -22.29
C ASN A 30 -8.45 -16.45 -23.44
N LYS A 31 -7.27 -16.37 -24.07
CA LYS A 31 -6.87 -17.30 -25.12
C LYS A 31 -6.78 -18.72 -24.60
N LEU A 32 -6.14 -18.94 -23.46
CA LEU A 32 -5.99 -20.26 -22.88
C LEU A 32 -7.34 -20.88 -22.49
N SER A 33 -8.21 -20.11 -21.84
CA SER A 33 -9.57 -20.56 -21.48
C SER A 33 -10.38 -20.96 -22.70
N LYS A 34 -10.30 -20.17 -23.79
CA LYS A 34 -10.97 -20.47 -25.07
C LYS A 34 -10.41 -21.73 -25.73
N ASP A 35 -9.08 -21.87 -25.79
CA ASP A 35 -8.40 -23.00 -26.44
C ASP A 35 -8.65 -24.33 -25.70
N LEU A 36 -8.83 -24.28 -24.38
CA LEU A 36 -9.08 -25.45 -23.53
C LEU A 36 -10.57 -25.75 -23.35
N GLY A 37 -11.47 -24.80 -23.65
CA GLY A 37 -12.91 -24.95 -23.47
C GLY A 37 -13.33 -25.14 -22.00
N CYS A 38 -12.54 -24.59 -21.04
CA CYS A 38 -12.80 -24.72 -19.59
C CYS A 38 -12.33 -23.50 -18.81
N THR A 39 -12.73 -23.42 -17.55
CA THR A 39 -12.25 -22.39 -16.63
C THR A 39 -10.75 -22.58 -16.35
N VAL A 40 -9.97 -21.50 -16.43
CA VAL A 40 -8.57 -21.46 -15.99
C VAL A 40 -8.49 -20.65 -14.71
N VAL A 41 -7.72 -21.11 -13.74
CA VAL A 41 -7.51 -20.44 -12.45
C VAL A 41 -6.02 -20.37 -12.18
N GLU A 42 -5.51 -19.15 -11.90
CA GLU A 42 -4.16 -19.00 -11.35
C GLU A 42 -4.20 -19.06 -9.83
N THR A 43 -3.33 -19.87 -9.23
CA THR A 43 -3.13 -19.87 -7.79
C THR A 43 -2.27 -18.68 -7.37
N THR A 44 -2.41 -18.26 -6.12
CA THR A 44 -1.43 -17.35 -5.50
C THR A 44 -0.07 -18.04 -5.42
N GLY A 45 0.97 -17.32 -5.76
CA GLY A 45 2.34 -17.84 -5.76
C GLY A 45 3.20 -17.20 -4.67
N MET A 46 4.40 -17.75 -4.51
CA MET A 46 5.44 -17.11 -3.69
C MET A 46 5.96 -15.83 -4.37
N PRO A 47 6.59 -14.92 -3.63
CA PRO A 47 7.24 -13.75 -4.23
C PRO A 47 8.18 -14.12 -5.39
N PRO A 48 8.23 -13.26 -6.44
CA PRO A 48 7.48 -12.02 -6.60
C PRO A 48 6.02 -12.23 -6.96
N SER A 49 5.11 -11.43 -6.34
CA SER A 49 3.68 -11.50 -6.63
C SER A 49 3.36 -10.99 -8.05
N VAL A 50 3.02 -11.90 -8.95
CA VAL A 50 2.64 -11.54 -10.32
C VAL A 50 1.37 -10.67 -10.33
N ASN A 51 0.40 -10.93 -9.45
CA ASN A 51 -0.79 -10.09 -9.31
C ASN A 51 -0.43 -8.66 -8.84
N GLY A 52 0.53 -8.54 -7.92
CA GLY A 52 1.05 -7.24 -7.50
C GLY A 52 1.73 -6.48 -8.65
N ILE A 53 2.52 -7.17 -9.47
CA ILE A 53 3.15 -6.60 -10.67
C ILE A 53 2.09 -6.10 -11.65
N ARG A 54 1.07 -6.91 -11.95
CA ARG A 54 -0.05 -6.53 -12.84
C ARG A 54 -0.76 -5.27 -12.33
N LEU A 55 -1.11 -5.24 -11.04
CA LEU A 55 -1.79 -4.10 -10.42
C LEU A 55 -0.93 -2.83 -10.50
N ARG A 56 0.35 -2.94 -10.12
CA ARG A 56 1.31 -1.84 -10.21
C ARG A 56 1.38 -1.26 -11.63
N ASP A 57 1.54 -2.11 -12.64
CA ASP A 57 1.69 -1.68 -14.02
C ASP A 57 0.42 -1.00 -14.57
N VAL A 58 -0.76 -1.51 -14.21
CA VAL A 58 -2.04 -0.89 -14.56
C VAL A 58 -2.16 0.50 -13.92
N LEU A 59 -1.87 0.63 -12.63
CA LEU A 59 -1.94 1.90 -11.90
C LEU A 59 -0.92 2.91 -12.44
N LEU A 60 0.34 2.51 -12.63
CA LEU A 60 1.38 3.41 -13.19
C LEU A 60 1.02 3.87 -14.60
N SER A 61 0.48 2.97 -15.43
CA SER A 61 0.02 3.33 -16.78
C SER A 61 -1.12 4.35 -16.73
N ALA A 62 -2.07 4.19 -15.80
CA ALA A 62 -3.19 5.12 -15.62
C ALA A 62 -2.71 6.50 -15.15
N LEU A 63 -1.79 6.54 -14.19
CA LEU A 63 -1.17 7.79 -13.69
C LEU A 63 -0.42 8.52 -14.82
N LYS A 64 0.39 7.79 -15.58
CA LYS A 64 1.14 8.34 -16.73
C LYS A 64 0.21 8.93 -17.79
N LYS A 65 -0.88 8.24 -18.13
CA LYS A 65 -1.88 8.75 -19.09
C LYS A 65 -2.55 10.04 -18.63
N LYS A 66 -2.66 10.25 -17.30
CA LYS A 66 -3.18 11.49 -16.71
C LYS A 66 -2.11 12.58 -16.52
N GLY A 67 -0.87 12.37 -16.96
CA GLY A 67 0.22 13.31 -16.78
C GLY A 67 0.73 13.44 -15.33
N ILE A 68 0.37 12.52 -14.46
CA ILE A 68 0.81 12.51 -13.05
C ILE A 68 2.25 12.04 -13.00
N ARG A 69 3.12 12.84 -12.39
CA ARG A 69 4.52 12.48 -12.16
C ARG A 69 4.62 11.48 -11.00
N VAL A 70 5.22 10.33 -11.25
CA VAL A 70 5.59 9.35 -10.24
C VAL A 70 7.09 9.41 -10.05
N VAL A 71 7.54 9.58 -8.81
CA VAL A 71 8.96 9.55 -8.44
C VAL A 71 9.22 8.23 -7.74
N GLU A 72 9.97 7.36 -8.40
CA GLU A 72 10.36 6.05 -7.87
C GLU A 72 11.73 6.13 -7.18
N ASN A 73 12.01 5.21 -6.28
CA ASN A 73 13.25 5.12 -5.51
C ASN A 73 13.56 6.39 -4.69
N ALA A 74 12.53 7.09 -4.25
CA ALA A 74 12.61 8.22 -3.35
C ALA A 74 11.69 7.99 -2.15
N LYS A 75 12.21 8.19 -0.95
CA LYS A 75 11.47 8.09 0.31
C LYS A 75 11.17 9.49 0.81
N ALA A 76 9.90 9.79 1.09
CA ALA A 76 9.54 11.00 1.81
C ALA A 76 10.09 10.90 3.24
N GLU A 77 10.89 11.87 3.65
CA GLU A 77 11.64 11.84 4.90
C GLU A 77 11.12 12.85 5.91
N LYS A 78 10.74 14.04 5.42
CA LYS A 78 10.43 15.16 6.31
C LYS A 78 9.54 16.18 5.61
N ALA A 79 8.59 16.75 6.35
CA ALA A 79 7.81 17.92 5.93
C ALA A 79 8.49 19.22 6.37
N ILE A 80 8.34 20.25 5.53
CA ILE A 80 8.70 21.64 5.85
C ILE A 80 7.39 22.35 6.22
N VAL A 81 7.27 22.68 7.51
CA VAL A 81 6.05 23.26 8.07
C VAL A 81 6.26 24.75 8.38
N LYS A 82 5.28 25.57 8.02
CA LYS A 82 5.20 26.99 8.41
C LYS A 82 3.83 27.25 9.06
N GLY A 83 3.87 27.48 10.38
CA GLY A 83 2.64 27.60 11.17
C GLY A 83 1.88 26.29 11.19
N ASP A 84 0.63 26.30 10.72
CA ASP A 84 -0.28 25.16 10.65
C ASP A 84 -0.40 24.53 9.24
N LYS A 85 0.57 24.83 8.36
CA LYS A 85 0.59 24.33 6.99
C LYS A 85 1.94 23.75 6.60
N VAL A 86 1.90 22.68 5.81
CA VAL A 86 3.07 22.16 5.10
C VAL A 86 3.26 22.96 3.81
N THR A 87 4.50 23.37 3.54
CA THR A 87 4.86 24.07 2.30
C THR A 87 5.59 23.17 1.32
N ALA A 88 6.31 22.17 1.83
CA ALA A 88 7.05 21.23 1.01
C ALA A 88 7.31 19.92 1.77
N ILE A 89 7.70 18.89 1.04
CA ILE A 89 8.30 17.67 1.59
C ILE A 89 9.70 17.47 1.03
N GLU A 90 10.60 16.98 1.87
CA GLU A 90 11.89 16.48 1.46
C GLU A 90 11.80 14.99 1.19
N ALA A 91 12.25 14.56 0.02
CA ALA A 91 12.32 13.14 -0.33
C ALA A 91 13.75 12.79 -0.73
N GLY A 92 14.30 11.80 -0.05
CA GLY A 92 15.65 11.30 -0.25
C GLY A 92 15.67 10.08 -1.17
N GLY A 93 16.70 10.02 -2.01
CA GLY A 93 17.10 8.85 -2.74
C GLY A 93 18.57 8.52 -2.42
N GLU A 94 19.12 7.47 -2.99
CA GLU A 94 20.51 7.04 -2.73
C GLU A 94 21.57 8.13 -3.02
N VAL A 95 21.26 9.09 -3.89
CA VAL A 95 22.25 10.07 -4.36
C VAL A 95 22.01 11.47 -3.80
N ARG A 96 20.77 11.90 -3.65
CA ARG A 96 20.44 13.24 -3.14
C ARG A 96 19.01 13.36 -2.65
N THR A 97 18.79 14.29 -1.72
CA THR A 97 17.47 14.74 -1.28
C THR A 97 16.94 15.82 -2.24
N GLN A 98 15.66 15.77 -2.55
CA GLN A 98 14.93 16.77 -3.33
C GLN A 98 13.75 17.32 -2.53
N THR A 99 13.44 18.59 -2.75
CA THR A 99 12.29 19.25 -2.14
C THR A 99 11.14 19.34 -3.15
N TYR A 100 9.94 18.98 -2.70
CA TYR A 100 8.72 19.01 -3.49
C TYR A 100 7.71 19.93 -2.82
N GLU A 101 7.36 21.01 -3.49
CA GLU A 101 6.39 22.01 -3.04
C GLU A 101 4.98 21.65 -3.55
N ALA A 102 3.96 21.89 -2.73
CA ALA A 102 2.56 21.71 -3.10
C ALA A 102 1.63 22.52 -2.17
N ASP A 103 0.39 22.75 -2.62
CA ASP A 103 -0.66 23.37 -1.81
C ASP A 103 -1.34 22.39 -0.86
N LYS A 104 -1.42 21.11 -1.26
CA LYS A 104 -2.04 20.04 -0.50
C LYS A 104 -1.19 18.77 -0.53
N PHE A 105 -1.21 18.05 0.57
CA PHE A 105 -0.46 16.81 0.74
C PHE A 105 -1.40 15.70 1.16
N ILE A 106 -1.16 14.48 0.64
CA ILE A 106 -1.87 13.28 1.04
C ILE A 106 -0.85 12.31 1.63
N LEU A 107 -1.07 11.92 2.89
CA LEU A 107 -0.28 10.90 3.56
C LEU A 107 -0.83 9.52 3.19
N ALA A 108 -0.07 8.75 2.44
CA ALA A 108 -0.41 7.38 2.04
C ALA A 108 0.80 6.44 2.21
N THR A 109 1.63 6.68 3.23
CA THR A 109 2.86 5.92 3.52
C THR A 109 2.58 4.56 4.14
N GLY A 110 1.31 4.27 4.45
CA GLY A 110 0.88 3.07 5.15
C GLY A 110 1.24 3.09 6.65
N GLY A 111 1.02 1.96 7.27
CA GLY A 111 1.21 1.78 8.71
C GLY A 111 2.61 1.30 9.07
N PHE A 112 2.68 0.51 10.15
CA PHE A 112 3.91 0.01 10.74
C PHE A 112 4.77 -0.82 9.77
N TYR A 113 4.18 -1.77 9.05
CA TYR A 113 4.92 -2.63 8.10
C TYR A 113 5.51 -1.90 6.90
N SER A 114 4.87 -0.81 6.49
CA SER A 114 5.35 0.00 5.35
C SER A 114 6.37 1.06 5.76
N GLY A 115 6.61 1.24 7.08
CA GLY A 115 7.52 2.23 7.62
C GLY A 115 6.97 3.65 7.65
N GLY A 116 5.64 3.85 7.44
CA GLY A 116 4.97 5.14 7.63
C GLY A 116 4.78 5.50 9.10
N ILE A 117 4.65 4.48 9.94
CA ILE A 117 4.62 4.60 11.40
C ILE A 117 5.76 3.77 11.98
N THR A 118 6.43 4.29 12.98
CA THR A 118 7.48 3.60 13.74
C THR A 118 7.23 3.68 15.22
N MET A 119 7.86 2.78 15.97
CA MET A 119 7.94 2.81 17.41
C MET A 119 9.39 2.49 17.79
N ARG A 120 10.07 3.40 18.50
CA ARG A 120 11.46 3.18 18.91
C ARG A 120 11.55 2.36 20.19
N ASP A 121 10.78 2.81 21.17
CA ASP A 121 10.66 2.15 22.46
C ASP A 121 9.18 1.96 22.73
N PHE A 122 8.78 0.89 23.41
CA PHE A 122 7.38 0.71 23.78
C PHE A 122 6.89 1.90 24.59
N GLY A 123 5.84 2.57 24.13
CA GLY A 123 5.25 3.76 24.73
C GLY A 123 4.79 4.83 23.75
N GLU A 124 5.40 4.94 22.58
CA GLU A 124 5.03 5.99 21.62
C GLU A 124 5.20 5.55 20.17
N TYR A 125 4.13 5.71 19.38
CA TYR A 125 4.19 5.64 17.93
C TYR A 125 4.55 7.00 17.33
N LYS A 126 5.22 6.97 16.18
CA LYS A 126 5.60 8.18 15.44
C LYS A 126 5.28 8.03 13.97
N GLU A 127 4.55 9.00 13.43
CA GLU A 127 4.40 9.16 11.98
C GLU A 127 5.66 9.86 11.43
N MET A 128 6.20 9.34 10.32
CA MET A 128 7.58 9.60 9.92
C MET A 128 7.79 10.84 9.07
N VAL A 129 6.77 11.37 8.39
CA VAL A 129 6.91 12.45 7.40
C VAL A 129 6.45 13.79 7.94
N PHE A 130 5.25 13.85 8.49
CA PHE A 130 4.62 15.08 8.97
C PHE A 130 4.68 15.24 10.49
N GLY A 131 5.08 14.19 11.22
CA GLY A 131 5.09 14.18 12.68
C GLY A 131 3.68 14.21 13.29
N LEU A 132 2.69 13.66 12.59
CA LEU A 132 1.31 13.63 13.06
C LEU A 132 1.14 12.72 14.29
N PRO A 133 0.20 13.04 15.19
CA PRO A 133 -0.12 12.18 16.32
C PRO A 133 -0.68 10.84 15.84
N VAL A 134 -0.19 9.76 16.44
CA VAL A 134 -0.60 8.39 16.12
C VAL A 134 -1.24 7.77 17.34
N GLU A 135 -2.40 7.18 17.16
CA GLU A 135 -3.10 6.40 18.18
C GLU A 135 -2.79 4.92 18.04
N GLY A 136 -2.76 4.22 19.15
CA GLY A 136 -2.58 2.78 19.20
C GLY A 136 -2.16 2.30 20.60
N ASP A 137 -2.33 1.02 20.87
CA ASP A 137 -1.82 0.40 22.10
C ASP A 137 -0.32 0.12 21.92
N CYS A 138 0.49 0.82 22.72
CA CYS A 138 1.95 0.73 22.69
C CYS A 138 2.51 -0.16 23.81
N VAL A 139 1.66 -0.82 24.60
CA VAL A 139 2.10 -1.67 25.71
C VAL A 139 2.64 -2.98 25.16
N GLU A 140 3.88 -3.30 25.52
CA GLU A 140 4.62 -4.46 24.99
C GLU A 140 3.85 -5.76 25.12
N GLU A 141 3.25 -6.02 26.28
CA GLU A 141 2.54 -7.27 26.57
C GLU A 141 1.24 -7.43 25.76
N ARG A 142 0.66 -6.34 25.26
CA ARG A 142 -0.57 -6.31 24.47
C ARG A 142 -0.37 -6.03 22.99
N TRP A 143 0.84 -5.70 22.59
CA TRP A 143 1.16 -5.25 21.25
C TRP A 143 0.92 -6.33 20.18
N VAL A 144 1.22 -7.58 20.53
CA VAL A 144 0.97 -8.75 19.68
C VAL A 144 0.10 -9.74 20.42
N ASN A 145 -0.98 -10.18 19.79
CA ASN A 145 -1.78 -11.28 20.31
C ASN A 145 -1.05 -12.61 20.08
N LYS A 146 -0.95 -13.44 21.13
CA LYS A 146 -0.30 -14.77 21.07
C LYS A 146 -0.94 -15.71 20.05
N GLN A 147 -2.23 -15.53 19.76
CA GLN A 147 -2.98 -16.32 18.79
C GLN A 147 -3.09 -15.58 17.47
N LEU A 148 -2.40 -16.05 16.43
CA LEU A 148 -2.33 -15.37 15.13
C LEU A 148 -3.70 -15.28 14.43
N PHE A 149 -4.47 -16.36 14.46
CA PHE A 149 -5.84 -16.43 13.91
C PHE A 149 -6.84 -16.41 15.07
N SER A 150 -7.13 -15.23 15.58
CA SER A 150 -8.13 -15.04 16.64
C SER A 150 -9.08 -13.91 16.28
N ASP A 151 -10.23 -13.84 16.95
CA ASP A 151 -11.18 -12.73 16.83
C ASP A 151 -10.62 -11.41 17.40
N LYS A 152 -9.52 -11.50 18.16
CA LYS A 152 -8.83 -10.32 18.71
C LYS A 152 -7.88 -9.75 17.68
N LYS A 153 -7.97 -8.45 17.44
CA LYS A 153 -7.08 -7.73 16.55
C LYS A 153 -5.66 -7.67 17.13
N GLN A 154 -4.67 -7.59 16.24
CA GLN A 154 -3.28 -7.32 16.62
C GLN A 154 -3.14 -5.82 16.90
N ALA A 155 -2.73 -5.42 18.10
CA ALA A 155 -2.71 -4.01 18.50
C ALA A 155 -1.85 -3.13 17.58
N PHE A 156 -0.68 -3.60 17.18
CA PHE A 156 0.19 -2.87 16.27
C PHE A 156 -0.46 -2.57 14.90
N SER A 157 -1.36 -3.42 14.43
CA SER A 157 -2.06 -3.23 13.15
C SER A 157 -3.19 -2.20 13.22
N MET A 158 -3.55 -1.78 14.44
CA MET A 158 -4.59 -0.80 14.70
C MET A 158 -4.03 0.59 14.91
N ALA A 159 -2.69 0.73 14.98
CA ALA A 159 -2.07 2.03 15.09
C ALA A 159 -2.28 2.87 13.83
N GLY A 160 -2.68 4.11 13.98
CA GLY A 160 -2.96 5.02 12.88
C GLY A 160 -3.08 6.46 13.30
N VAL A 161 -3.06 7.36 12.32
CA VAL A 161 -3.33 8.78 12.53
C VAL A 161 -4.84 8.99 12.68
N ARG A 162 -5.28 9.67 13.75
CA ARG A 162 -6.67 10.06 13.92
C ARG A 162 -7.06 11.13 12.92
N VAL A 163 -8.23 11.00 12.29
CA VAL A 163 -8.71 11.95 11.28
C VAL A 163 -10.13 12.42 11.58
N ASP A 164 -10.46 13.62 11.09
CA ASP A 164 -11.84 14.12 11.05
C ASP A 164 -12.60 13.58 9.82
N ASP A 165 -13.87 13.93 9.69
CA ASP A 165 -14.74 13.54 8.56
C ASP A 165 -14.23 14.05 7.19
N SER A 166 -13.30 14.99 7.18
CA SER A 166 -12.65 15.52 5.99
C SER A 166 -11.28 14.89 5.73
N LEU A 167 -10.94 13.80 6.44
CA LEU A 167 -9.67 13.10 6.37
C LEU A 167 -8.45 13.96 6.77
N ARG A 168 -8.63 15.01 7.58
CA ARG A 168 -7.54 15.80 8.12
C ARG A 168 -7.08 15.25 9.46
N ALA A 169 -5.79 15.20 9.68
CA ALA A 169 -5.23 14.73 10.94
C ALA A 169 -5.62 15.64 12.10
N VAL A 170 -6.10 15.06 13.22
CA VAL A 170 -6.49 15.76 14.42
C VAL A 170 -5.72 15.29 15.65
N ASP A 171 -5.56 16.18 16.62
CA ASP A 171 -5.00 15.87 17.92
C ASP A 171 -6.02 15.17 18.85
N GLU A 172 -5.62 14.88 20.08
CA GLU A 172 -6.50 14.24 21.09
C GLU A 172 -7.74 15.06 21.42
N SER A 173 -7.67 16.39 21.25
CA SER A 173 -8.79 17.32 21.48
C SER A 173 -9.68 17.50 20.25
N GLY A 174 -9.37 16.87 19.12
CA GLY A 174 -10.09 16.99 17.87
C GLY A 174 -9.71 18.21 17.03
N ASN A 175 -8.65 18.94 17.37
CA ASN A 175 -8.19 20.07 16.57
C ASN A 175 -7.33 19.60 15.40
N VAL A 176 -7.52 20.21 14.22
CA VAL A 176 -6.73 19.92 13.03
C VAL A 176 -5.27 20.34 13.22
N VAL A 177 -4.35 19.39 13.10
CA VAL A 177 -2.90 19.62 13.32
C VAL A 177 -2.27 20.37 12.15
N LEU A 178 -2.53 19.92 10.91
CA LEU A 178 -2.02 20.54 9.69
C LEU A 178 -3.17 20.70 8.68
N LYS A 179 -3.47 21.95 8.33
CA LYS A 179 -4.68 22.31 7.56
C LYS A 179 -4.71 21.80 6.13
N ASN A 180 -3.56 21.47 5.55
CA ASN A 180 -3.43 21.06 4.17
C ASN A 180 -2.84 19.63 3.99
N VAL A 181 -2.86 18.84 5.06
CA VAL A 181 -2.47 17.44 5.04
C VAL A 181 -3.71 16.57 5.25
N TYR A 182 -3.86 15.57 4.41
CA TYR A 182 -4.96 14.61 4.41
C TYR A 182 -4.38 13.19 4.54
N VAL A 183 -5.13 12.27 5.19
CA VAL A 183 -4.68 10.90 5.49
C VAL A 183 -5.60 9.88 4.84
#